data_26be96809c3dfc73a54efc3ee5df2e55
#
_entry.id   26be96809c3dfc73a54efc3ee5df2e55
#
_cell.length_a   1.000
_cell.length_b   1.000
_cell.length_c   1.000
_cell.angle_alpha   90.00
_cell.angle_beta   90.00
_cell.angle_gamma   90.00
#
_symmetry.space_group_name_H-M   'P 1'
#
loop_
_entity.id
_entity.type
_entity.pdbx_description
1 polymer ?
#
loop_
_entity_poly.entity_id
_entity_poly.type
_entity_poly.pdbx_seq_one_letter_code
_entity_poly.pdbx_strand_id
1 'polypeptide(L)'
;MICLASMKKACVLMLLLASVPFVSAEAQQDDVAKKLVGAWRLVSVEGTDPTFHFATDHPTGVIIYDPSGWMSVQIDVKGTRKPFVNGPAGGTGEEKVVAFDNYIAYYGTYTLDLKAQTVTHHLADASQPNWRGVNNVRWFEFQGNDRLLLIPREDGKGGVIDRKNATFKLLWERINE
;
A
#
# COMPACT_ATOMS: atom_id res chain seq x y z
N MET A 1 -6.77 86.51 -10.25
CA MET A 1 -7.57 85.27 -10.65
C MET A 1 -6.57 84.17 -10.77
N ILE A 2 -6.61 83.26 -9.79
CA ILE A 2 -5.64 82.19 -9.62
C ILE A 2 -6.32 80.91 -10.13
N CYS A 3 -5.70 80.25 -11.13
CA CYS A 3 -6.21 79.01 -11.72
C CYS A 3 -5.57 77.79 -10.97
N LEU A 4 -6.39 76.98 -10.28
CA LEU A 4 -5.96 75.78 -9.61
C LEU A 4 -5.91 74.62 -10.61
N ALA A 5 -4.71 74.06 -10.81
CA ALA A 5 -4.53 72.83 -11.58
C ALA A 5 -4.76 71.58 -10.67
N SER A 6 -5.71 70.76 -11.03
CA SER A 6 -6.04 69.50 -10.35
C SER A 6 -5.12 68.37 -10.80
N MET A 7 -4.25 67.89 -9.91
CA MET A 7 -3.41 66.69 -10.15
C MET A 7 -4.22 65.42 -9.86
N LYS A 8 -4.59 64.66 -10.89
CA LYS A 8 -5.16 63.31 -10.76
C LYS A 8 -4.06 62.29 -10.46
N LYS A 9 -4.05 61.75 -9.25
CA LYS A 9 -3.18 60.62 -8.87
C LYS A 9 -3.72 59.34 -9.52
N ALA A 10 -3.01 58.79 -10.48
CA ALA A 10 -3.27 57.46 -11.04
C ALA A 10 -2.70 56.43 -10.07
N CYS A 11 -3.56 55.64 -9.46
CA CYS A 11 -3.19 54.50 -8.61
C CYS A 11 -2.96 53.31 -9.53
N VAL A 12 -1.70 52.95 -9.78
CA VAL A 12 -1.34 51.73 -10.53
C VAL A 12 -1.44 50.54 -9.58
N LEU A 13 -2.49 49.78 -9.71
CA LEU A 13 -2.68 48.52 -8.98
C LEU A 13 -1.85 47.42 -9.65
N MET A 14 -0.68 47.11 -9.07
CA MET A 14 0.21 46.04 -9.54
C MET A 14 -0.36 44.69 -9.08
N LEU A 15 -1.05 43.96 -9.97
CA LEU A 15 -1.48 42.57 -9.75
C LEU A 15 -0.24 41.67 -9.75
N LEU A 16 0.20 41.26 -8.58
CA LEU A 16 1.12 40.14 -8.42
C LEU A 16 0.41 38.83 -8.77
N LEU A 17 0.56 38.35 -10.00
CA LEU A 17 0.20 36.98 -10.38
C LEU A 17 1.17 36.02 -9.69
N ALA A 18 0.73 35.43 -8.58
CA ALA A 18 1.43 34.33 -7.95
C ALA A 18 1.35 33.11 -8.90
N SER A 19 2.43 32.80 -9.58
CA SER A 19 2.56 31.57 -10.37
C SER A 19 2.60 30.37 -9.43
N VAL A 20 1.47 29.68 -9.27
CA VAL A 20 1.43 28.38 -8.61
C VAL A 20 2.10 27.38 -9.54
N PRO A 21 3.16 26.67 -9.12
CA PRO A 21 3.79 25.67 -9.96
C PRO A 21 2.80 24.54 -10.26
N PHE A 22 2.48 24.34 -11.53
CA PHE A 22 1.67 23.24 -11.99
C PHE A 22 2.54 21.99 -12.06
N VAL A 23 2.43 21.11 -11.05
CA VAL A 23 3.08 19.79 -11.07
C VAL A 23 2.34 18.92 -12.09
N SER A 24 3.06 18.37 -13.07
CA SER A 24 2.46 17.46 -14.05
C SER A 24 2.02 16.14 -13.40
N ALA A 25 1.00 15.52 -13.97
CA ALA A 25 0.52 14.20 -13.48
C ALA A 25 1.62 13.13 -13.51
N GLU A 26 2.53 13.21 -14.49
CA GLU A 26 3.69 12.31 -14.61
C GLU A 26 4.67 12.51 -13.45
N ALA A 27 5.02 13.74 -13.10
CA ALA A 27 5.90 14.03 -11.97
C ALA A 27 5.29 13.55 -10.65
N GLN A 28 3.98 13.69 -10.47
CA GLN A 28 3.28 13.19 -9.30
C GLN A 28 3.28 11.67 -9.24
N GLN A 29 3.14 10.99 -10.37
CA GLN A 29 3.20 9.52 -10.45
C GLN A 29 4.59 8.99 -10.10
N ASP A 30 5.65 9.64 -10.60
CA ASP A 30 7.03 9.30 -10.30
C ASP A 30 7.35 9.46 -8.81
N ASP A 31 6.87 10.53 -8.18
CA ASP A 31 7.08 10.76 -6.75
C ASP A 31 6.37 9.73 -5.87
N VAL A 32 5.14 9.34 -6.22
CA VAL A 32 4.40 8.28 -5.51
C VAL A 32 5.05 6.92 -5.72
N ALA A 33 5.50 6.62 -6.95
CA ALA A 33 6.21 5.37 -7.24
C ALA A 33 7.50 5.28 -6.44
N LYS A 34 8.33 6.34 -6.42
CA LYS A 34 9.55 6.40 -5.59
C LYS A 34 9.25 6.24 -4.10
N LYS A 35 8.15 6.84 -3.64
CA LYS A 35 7.74 6.74 -2.24
C LYS A 35 7.24 5.34 -1.88
N LEU A 36 6.67 4.57 -2.83
CA LEU A 36 6.24 3.20 -2.60
C LEU A 36 7.43 2.23 -2.56
N VAL A 37 8.44 2.44 -3.39
CA VAL A 37 9.64 1.60 -3.47
C VAL A 37 10.33 1.45 -2.12
N GLY A 38 10.71 0.22 -1.80
CA GLY A 38 11.42 -0.16 -0.58
C GLY A 38 10.80 -1.35 0.13
N ALA A 39 11.34 -1.65 1.30
CA ALA A 39 10.85 -2.70 2.18
C ALA A 39 10.01 -2.11 3.32
N TRP A 40 8.91 -2.79 3.61
CA TRP A 40 7.95 -2.37 4.61
C TRP A 40 7.60 -3.55 5.52
N ARG A 41 7.67 -3.37 6.82
CA ARG A 41 7.22 -4.35 7.81
C ARG A 41 5.76 -4.14 8.18
N LEU A 42 5.03 -5.21 8.40
CA LEU A 42 3.66 -5.16 8.91
C LEU A 42 3.67 -4.69 10.37
N VAL A 43 2.84 -3.69 10.69
CA VAL A 43 2.73 -3.10 12.03
C VAL A 43 1.44 -3.49 12.70
N SER A 44 0.33 -3.38 11.97
CA SER A 44 -0.99 -3.74 12.49
C SER A 44 -1.93 -4.21 11.39
N VAL A 45 -2.91 -4.99 11.80
CA VAL A 45 -4.07 -5.36 11.01
C VAL A 45 -5.31 -4.89 11.77
N GLU A 46 -6.09 -4.01 11.16
CA GLU A 46 -7.34 -3.50 11.74
C GLU A 46 -8.52 -4.14 11.04
N GLY A 47 -9.51 -4.59 11.83
CA GLY A 47 -10.72 -5.24 11.32
C GLY A 47 -10.56 -6.74 11.17
N THR A 48 -11.46 -7.35 10.40
CA THR A 48 -11.52 -8.80 10.22
C THR A 48 -11.39 -9.16 8.75
N ASP A 49 -10.32 -9.89 8.42
CA ASP A 49 -10.21 -10.54 7.12
C ASP A 49 -11.12 -11.78 7.11
N PRO A 50 -12.02 -11.91 6.12
CA PRO A 50 -12.95 -13.04 6.07
C PRO A 50 -12.26 -14.34 5.70
N THR A 51 -11.03 -14.31 5.16
CA THR A 51 -10.33 -15.48 4.63
C THR A 51 -9.27 -16.01 5.60
N PHE A 52 -8.44 -15.14 6.17
CA PHE A 52 -7.23 -15.55 6.88
C PHE A 52 -7.27 -15.36 8.40
N HIS A 53 -8.24 -14.63 8.95
CA HIS A 53 -8.34 -14.38 10.40
C HIS A 53 -7.02 -13.94 11.04
N PHE A 54 -6.43 -12.85 10.51
CA PHE A 54 -5.18 -12.32 11.02
C PHE A 54 -5.19 -12.12 12.54
N ALA A 55 -4.07 -12.44 13.18
CA ALA A 55 -3.81 -12.00 14.55
C ALA A 55 -3.59 -10.48 14.54
N THR A 56 -4.34 -9.78 15.38
CA THR A 56 -4.29 -8.31 15.44
C THR A 56 -3.25 -7.79 16.43
N ASP A 57 -2.79 -8.62 17.35
CA ASP A 57 -1.90 -8.27 18.46
C ASP A 57 -0.41 -8.46 18.14
N HIS A 58 -0.04 -9.38 17.23
CA HIS A 58 1.36 -9.64 16.85
C HIS A 58 1.52 -9.96 15.35
N PRO A 59 1.09 -9.08 14.43
CA PRO A 59 1.25 -9.34 13.02
C PRO A 59 2.73 -9.29 12.64
N THR A 60 3.20 -10.28 11.88
CA THR A 60 4.54 -10.26 11.31
C THR A 60 4.49 -10.43 9.82
N GLY A 61 5.22 -9.61 9.10
CA GLY A 61 5.26 -9.68 7.65
C GLY A 61 6.13 -8.61 7.03
N VAL A 62 6.45 -8.83 5.78
CA VAL A 62 7.18 -7.89 4.94
C VAL A 62 6.51 -7.77 3.58
N ILE A 63 6.47 -6.56 3.05
CA ILE A 63 6.18 -6.30 1.66
C ILE A 63 7.34 -5.51 1.07
N ILE A 64 7.78 -5.89 -0.11
CA ILE A 64 8.88 -5.24 -0.84
C ILE A 64 8.34 -4.80 -2.19
N TYR A 65 8.55 -3.52 -2.52
CA TYR A 65 8.33 -2.97 -3.84
C TYR A 65 9.69 -2.60 -4.44
N ASP A 66 10.08 -3.28 -5.50
CA ASP A 66 11.34 -3.04 -6.20
C ASP A 66 11.16 -2.00 -7.31
N PRO A 67 12.16 -1.12 -7.55
CA PRO A 67 12.07 -0.10 -8.60
C PRO A 67 11.94 -0.68 -10.03
N SER A 68 12.27 -1.96 -10.24
CA SER A 68 12.04 -2.65 -11.51
C SER A 68 10.57 -3.00 -11.78
N GLY A 69 9.65 -2.70 -10.84
CA GLY A 69 8.24 -3.05 -10.95
C GLY A 69 7.88 -4.44 -10.39
N TRP A 70 8.83 -5.16 -9.81
CA TRP A 70 8.56 -6.40 -9.08
C TRP A 70 8.20 -6.13 -7.63
N MET A 71 7.46 -7.04 -7.04
CA MET A 71 7.08 -6.98 -5.64
C MET A 71 6.98 -8.37 -5.02
N SER A 72 7.08 -8.43 -3.71
CA SER A 72 6.93 -9.66 -2.93
C SER A 72 6.29 -9.37 -1.58
N VAL A 73 5.45 -10.28 -1.12
CA VAL A 73 4.79 -10.25 0.19
C VAL A 73 5.03 -11.57 0.92
N GLN A 74 5.36 -11.47 2.20
CA GLN A 74 5.37 -12.59 3.14
C GLN A 74 4.70 -12.14 4.43
N ILE A 75 3.69 -12.89 4.91
CA ILE A 75 2.99 -12.60 6.16
C ILE A 75 2.80 -13.89 6.94
N ASP A 76 3.25 -13.91 8.20
CA ASP A 76 2.78 -14.88 9.18
C ASP A 76 1.43 -14.40 9.72
N VAL A 77 0.36 -15.09 9.35
CA VAL A 77 -1.02 -14.65 9.63
C VAL A 77 -1.30 -14.55 11.13
N LYS A 78 -0.70 -15.42 11.93
CA LYS A 78 -0.91 -15.47 13.39
C LYS A 78 0.30 -15.08 14.22
N GLY A 79 1.48 -14.90 13.61
CA GLY A 79 2.73 -14.59 14.32
C GLY A 79 3.21 -15.69 15.28
N THR A 80 2.65 -16.90 15.19
CA THR A 80 2.84 -17.96 16.20
C THR A 80 3.14 -19.33 15.60
N ARG A 81 3.69 -19.40 14.38
CA ARG A 81 4.07 -20.68 13.78
C ARG A 81 5.18 -21.35 14.61
N LYS A 82 4.92 -22.59 15.03
CA LYS A 82 5.89 -23.38 15.82
C LYS A 82 6.90 -24.06 14.90
N PRO A 83 8.16 -24.23 15.36
CA PRO A 83 9.11 -25.10 14.68
C PRO A 83 8.58 -26.53 14.57
N PHE A 84 8.89 -27.21 13.48
CA PHE A 84 8.59 -28.63 13.35
C PHE A 84 9.40 -29.47 14.35
N VAL A 85 8.78 -30.45 14.96
CA VAL A 85 9.39 -31.29 16.01
C VAL A 85 10.64 -32.01 15.52
N ASN A 86 10.67 -32.42 14.26
CA ASN A 86 11.78 -33.18 13.67
C ASN A 86 12.70 -32.33 12.76
N GLY A 87 12.80 -31.01 13.02
CA GLY A 87 13.64 -30.06 12.27
C GLY A 87 12.99 -29.55 10.98
N PRO A 88 13.66 -28.66 10.24
CA PRO A 88 13.04 -27.85 9.17
C PRO A 88 12.36 -28.66 8.04
N ALA A 89 12.86 -29.83 7.73
CA ALA A 89 12.30 -30.73 6.70
C ALA A 89 11.40 -31.83 7.29
N GLY A 90 11.38 -32.00 8.62
CA GLY A 90 10.81 -33.15 9.32
C GLY A 90 9.38 -32.98 9.84
N GLY A 91 8.66 -31.94 9.39
CA GLY A 91 7.28 -31.70 9.82
C GLY A 91 6.33 -32.85 9.47
N THR A 92 5.46 -33.22 10.42
CA THR A 92 4.35 -34.12 10.16
C THR A 92 3.36 -33.51 9.15
N GLY A 93 2.43 -34.29 8.62
CA GLY A 93 1.38 -33.78 7.73
C GLY A 93 0.55 -32.66 8.39
N GLU A 94 0.16 -32.86 9.64
CA GLU A 94 -0.61 -31.88 10.42
C GLU A 94 0.17 -30.59 10.68
N GLU A 95 1.43 -30.68 11.10
CA GLU A 95 2.31 -29.52 11.31
C GLU A 95 2.49 -28.72 10.02
N LYS A 96 2.63 -29.39 8.86
CA LYS A 96 2.76 -28.74 7.56
C LYS A 96 1.48 -28.02 7.14
N VAL A 97 0.30 -28.61 7.39
CA VAL A 97 -0.99 -27.96 7.14
C VAL A 97 -1.11 -26.70 7.98
N VAL A 98 -0.86 -26.78 9.28
CA VAL A 98 -0.92 -25.62 10.18
C VAL A 98 0.08 -24.54 9.76
N ALA A 99 1.30 -24.92 9.38
CA ALA A 99 2.31 -23.97 8.93
C ALA A 99 1.93 -23.30 7.61
N PHE A 100 1.31 -24.02 6.68
CA PHE A 100 0.84 -23.50 5.40
C PHE A 100 -0.36 -22.56 5.58
N ASP A 101 -1.38 -22.97 6.34
CA ASP A 101 -2.61 -22.19 6.56
C ASP A 101 -2.36 -20.85 7.28
N ASN A 102 -1.24 -20.75 7.99
CA ASN A 102 -0.84 -19.54 8.71
C ASN A 102 0.25 -18.73 7.99
N TYR A 103 0.51 -18.99 6.71
CA TYR A 103 1.50 -18.24 5.95
C TYR A 103 1.00 -17.82 4.58
N ILE A 104 1.04 -16.53 4.32
CA ILE A 104 0.75 -15.94 3.02
C ILE A 104 2.07 -15.51 2.39
N ALA A 105 2.34 -16.02 1.20
CA ALA A 105 3.45 -15.55 0.39
C ALA A 105 3.01 -15.42 -1.07
N TYR A 106 3.38 -14.34 -1.70
CA TYR A 106 3.21 -14.16 -3.14
C TYR A 106 4.21 -13.15 -3.69
N TYR A 107 4.45 -13.24 -4.98
CA TYR A 107 5.27 -12.30 -5.72
C TYR A 107 4.72 -12.07 -7.12
N GLY A 108 5.17 -10.99 -7.74
CA GLY A 108 4.76 -10.62 -9.09
C GLY A 108 5.21 -9.21 -9.43
N THR A 109 4.46 -8.55 -10.30
CA THR A 109 4.67 -7.14 -10.62
C THR A 109 3.61 -6.27 -9.97
N TYR A 110 3.81 -4.95 -10.00
CA TYR A 110 2.80 -4.01 -9.52
C TYR A 110 2.62 -2.82 -10.47
N THR A 111 1.43 -2.25 -10.46
CA THR A 111 1.10 -1.01 -11.14
C THR A 111 0.34 -0.06 -10.22
N LEU A 112 0.49 1.24 -10.47
CA LEU A 112 -0.17 2.31 -9.70
C LEU A 112 -1.23 2.99 -10.55
N ASP A 113 -2.39 3.24 -9.96
CA ASP A 113 -3.41 4.16 -10.47
C ASP A 113 -3.61 5.27 -9.44
N LEU A 114 -3.03 6.46 -9.70
CA LEU A 114 -3.12 7.60 -8.79
C LEU A 114 -4.52 8.20 -8.73
N LYS A 115 -5.27 8.14 -9.82
CA LYS A 115 -6.64 8.65 -9.87
C LYS A 115 -7.57 7.83 -8.99
N ALA A 116 -7.41 6.51 -9.02
CA ALA A 116 -8.14 5.59 -8.15
C ALA A 116 -7.50 5.42 -6.77
N GLN A 117 -6.29 5.94 -6.55
CA GLN A 117 -5.46 5.73 -5.35
C GLN A 117 -5.27 4.24 -5.07
N THR A 118 -4.93 3.46 -6.10
CA THR A 118 -4.75 2.02 -5.98
C THR A 118 -3.39 1.57 -6.47
N VAL A 119 -2.87 0.54 -5.80
CA VAL A 119 -1.81 -0.33 -6.29
C VAL A 119 -2.41 -1.68 -6.63
N THR A 120 -2.10 -2.20 -7.82
CA THR A 120 -2.50 -3.54 -8.24
C THR A 120 -1.28 -4.45 -8.20
N HIS A 121 -1.37 -5.53 -7.44
CA HIS A 121 -0.39 -6.61 -7.43
C HIS A 121 -0.80 -7.65 -8.48
N HIS A 122 0.02 -7.83 -9.51
CA HIS A 122 -0.17 -8.84 -10.57
C HIS A 122 0.61 -10.09 -10.17
N LEU A 123 -0.06 -11.07 -9.60
CA LEU A 123 0.58 -12.22 -8.97
C LEU A 123 1.12 -13.20 -10.01
N ALA A 124 2.43 -13.39 -10.04
CA ALA A 124 3.07 -14.41 -10.86
C ALA A 124 2.92 -15.80 -10.22
N ASP A 125 3.09 -15.87 -8.89
CA ASP A 125 2.85 -17.07 -8.10
C ASP A 125 2.56 -16.74 -6.63
N ALA A 126 1.99 -17.69 -5.90
CA ALA A 126 1.59 -17.54 -4.50
C ALA A 126 1.64 -18.87 -3.75
N SER A 127 1.69 -18.80 -2.41
CA SER A 127 1.50 -19.98 -1.55
C SER A 127 0.13 -20.62 -1.77
N GLN A 128 -0.92 -19.83 -1.99
CA GLN A 128 -2.23 -20.33 -2.38
C GLN A 128 -2.29 -20.50 -3.92
N PRO A 129 -2.35 -21.73 -4.46
CA PRO A 129 -2.27 -21.98 -5.91
C PRO A 129 -3.32 -21.23 -6.74
N ASN A 130 -4.49 -20.96 -6.14
CA ASN A 130 -5.61 -20.25 -6.78
C ASN A 130 -5.32 -18.75 -7.01
N TRP A 131 -4.26 -18.23 -6.41
CA TRP A 131 -3.87 -16.82 -6.60
C TRP A 131 -2.91 -16.60 -7.76
N ARG A 132 -2.39 -17.66 -8.37
CA ARG A 132 -1.54 -17.52 -9.55
C ARG A 132 -2.29 -16.83 -10.69
N GLY A 133 -1.73 -15.74 -11.21
CA GLY A 133 -2.33 -14.95 -12.29
C GLY A 133 -3.46 -14.01 -11.85
N VAL A 134 -3.74 -13.92 -10.54
CA VAL A 134 -4.77 -13.01 -10.00
C VAL A 134 -4.21 -11.60 -9.88
N ASN A 135 -5.07 -10.61 -10.01
CA ASN A 135 -4.78 -9.21 -9.76
C ASN A 135 -5.39 -8.79 -8.42
N ASN A 136 -4.55 -8.58 -7.43
CA ASN A 136 -4.96 -8.10 -6.12
C ASN A 136 -4.89 -6.58 -6.05
N VAL A 137 -6.04 -5.91 -6.05
CA VAL A 137 -6.13 -4.45 -6.00
C VAL A 137 -6.20 -3.98 -4.54
N ARG A 138 -5.40 -2.96 -4.20
CA ARG A 138 -5.36 -2.34 -2.87
C ARG A 138 -5.50 -0.83 -3.01
N TRP A 139 -6.38 -0.21 -2.24
CA TRP A 139 -6.24 1.22 -2.00
C TRP A 139 -5.00 1.43 -1.15
N PHE A 140 -4.24 2.47 -1.45
CA PHE A 140 -3.09 2.86 -0.65
C PHE A 140 -3.25 4.27 -0.09
N GLU A 141 -2.62 4.49 1.06
CA GLU A 141 -2.54 5.80 1.69
C GLU A 141 -1.21 5.90 2.44
N PHE A 142 -0.45 6.96 2.17
CA PHE A 142 0.76 7.24 2.95
C PHE A 142 0.42 8.10 4.17
N GLN A 143 0.89 7.67 5.32
CA GLN A 143 0.83 8.43 6.56
C GLN A 143 2.25 8.95 6.88
N GLY A 144 2.55 10.19 6.47
CA GLY A 144 3.91 10.70 6.46
C GLY A 144 4.78 9.99 5.43
N ASN A 145 6.08 9.83 5.71
CA ASN A 145 7.04 9.20 4.79
C ASN A 145 7.26 7.70 5.08
N ASP A 146 6.97 7.28 6.31
CA ASP A 146 7.40 5.98 6.82
C ASP A 146 6.24 5.01 7.09
N ARG A 147 4.99 5.41 6.81
CA ARG A 147 3.83 4.55 6.97
C ARG A 147 3.02 4.43 5.68
N LEU A 148 2.59 3.22 5.38
CA LEU A 148 1.78 2.86 4.24
C LEU A 148 0.57 2.06 4.72
N LEU A 149 -0.62 2.56 4.49
CA LEU A 149 -1.87 1.84 4.71
C LEU A 149 -2.28 1.17 3.40
N LEU A 150 -2.52 -0.13 3.44
CA LEU A 150 -3.07 -0.90 2.32
C LEU A 150 -4.44 -1.47 2.72
N ILE A 151 -5.43 -1.24 1.86
CA ILE A 151 -6.81 -1.66 2.07
C ILE A 151 -7.24 -2.51 0.89
N PRO A 152 -7.47 -3.82 1.06
CA PRO A 152 -7.96 -4.69 0.00
C PRO A 152 -9.29 -4.22 -0.59
N ARG A 153 -9.44 -4.35 -1.92
CA ARG A 153 -10.69 -4.04 -2.63
C ARG A 153 -11.61 -5.24 -2.80
N GLU A 154 -11.22 -6.39 -2.29
CA GLU A 154 -11.94 -7.64 -2.49
C GLU A 154 -12.55 -8.13 -1.19
N ASP A 155 -13.72 -8.76 -1.28
CA ASP A 155 -14.45 -9.33 -0.14
C ASP A 155 -14.00 -10.75 0.25
N GLY A 156 -12.87 -11.22 -0.29
CA GLY A 156 -12.38 -12.58 -0.12
C GLY A 156 -13.15 -13.65 -0.90
N LYS A 157 -14.23 -13.27 -1.60
CA LYS A 157 -15.07 -14.15 -2.43
C LYS A 157 -15.01 -13.80 -3.91
N GLY A 158 -14.09 -12.89 -4.28
CA GLY A 158 -13.91 -12.37 -5.64
C GLY A 158 -14.83 -11.20 -6.00
N GLY A 159 -15.60 -10.67 -5.04
CA GLY A 159 -16.38 -9.47 -5.21
C GLY A 159 -15.53 -8.22 -4.93
N VAL A 160 -15.82 -7.12 -5.66
CA VAL A 160 -15.20 -5.82 -5.44
C VAL A 160 -16.02 -5.05 -4.42
N ILE A 161 -15.36 -4.56 -3.36
CA ILE A 161 -16.00 -3.73 -2.34
C ILE A 161 -15.64 -2.26 -2.50
N ASP A 162 -16.46 -1.37 -1.96
CA ASP A 162 -16.14 0.04 -1.79
C ASP A 162 -15.19 0.22 -0.59
N ARG A 163 -14.29 1.21 -0.65
CA ARG A 163 -13.33 1.55 0.41
C ARG A 163 -13.99 1.73 1.78
N LYS A 164 -15.23 2.24 1.82
CA LYS A 164 -16.01 2.42 3.04
C LYS A 164 -16.45 1.11 3.69
N ASN A 165 -16.59 0.05 2.87
CA ASN A 165 -17.04 -1.27 3.28
C ASN A 165 -15.87 -2.25 3.48
N ALA A 166 -14.64 -1.77 3.40
CA ALA A 166 -13.46 -2.60 3.62
C ALA A 166 -13.46 -3.16 5.05
N THR A 167 -13.39 -4.48 5.14
CA THR A 167 -13.49 -5.21 6.40
C THR A 167 -12.19 -5.22 7.19
N PHE A 168 -11.05 -4.99 6.51
CA PHE A 168 -9.76 -4.94 7.18
C PHE A 168 -8.77 -4.01 6.45
N LYS A 169 -7.74 -3.60 7.17
CA LYS A 169 -6.67 -2.72 6.71
C LYS A 169 -5.34 -3.22 7.26
N LEU A 170 -4.29 -3.07 6.47
CA LEU A 170 -2.93 -3.44 6.86
C LEU A 170 -2.09 -2.16 6.92
N LEU A 171 -1.54 -1.87 8.09
CA LEU A 171 -0.59 -0.78 8.28
C LEU A 171 0.83 -1.32 8.21
N TRP A 172 1.61 -0.72 7.37
CA TRP A 172 3.01 -1.03 7.13
C TRP A 172 3.90 0.14 7.54
N GLU A 173 5.09 -0.14 8.02
CA GLU A 173 6.10 0.84 8.35
C GLU A 173 7.36 0.56 7.55
N ARG A 174 7.97 1.61 7.02
CA ARG A 174 9.20 1.50 6.22
C ARG A 174 10.33 0.89 7.05
N ILE A 175 11.03 -0.07 6.47
CA ILE A 175 12.27 -0.58 7.04
C ILE A 175 13.39 0.38 6.60
N ASN A 176 13.87 1.16 7.54
CA ASN A 176 15.04 2.03 7.36
C ASN A 176 16.29 1.25 7.79
N GLU A 177 17.40 1.42 7.03
CA GLU A 177 18.71 0.93 7.43
C GLU A 177 19.26 1.65 8.66
#